data_af5bb6fd6f522d98de8aa043593ff373
#
_entry.id   af5bb6fd6f522d98de8aa043593ff373
#
_cell.length_a   1.000
_cell.length_b   1.000
_cell.length_c   1.000
_cell.angle_alpha   90.00
_cell.angle_beta   90.00
_cell.angle_gamma   90.00
#
_symmetry.space_group_name_H-M   'P 1'
#
loop_
_entity.id
_entity.type
_entity.pdbx_description
1 polymer ?
#
loop_
_entity_poly.entity_id
_entity_poly.type
_entity_poly.pdbx_seq_one_letter_code
_entity_poly.pdbx_strand_id
1 'polypeptide(L)'
;MKEARYFYVPNAANETELPQEEAMHALRVLRLQSGDEMFLMDGEGTFYRAVVTIAATKHCMYEIQEVMPQEKTWHGNIHIAMAPTKMMDRVEWFAEKATEIGFDELSFLNCKFSERKNLRTVRLDKIVVSAVKQSRKPWKPVVNQLQTFKEFLATPHKGHVFIAHCYDEVERTDLYTELLQLPADDDITVLIGPEGDFSIDEVKQAVAKGYKSITLGNSRLRTETAALMAVAMANLAKRK
;
A
#
# COMPACT_ATOMS: atom_id res chain seq x y z
N MET A 1 -30.33 9.21 -4.67
CA MET A 1 -29.07 9.44 -5.44
C MET A 1 -28.47 8.07 -5.75
N LYS A 2 -28.23 7.70 -7.00
CA LYS A 2 -27.48 6.46 -7.30
C LYS A 2 -26.06 6.64 -6.76
N GLU A 3 -25.55 5.67 -6.02
CA GLU A 3 -24.19 5.70 -5.48
C GLU A 3 -23.18 5.75 -6.62
N ALA A 4 -22.14 6.61 -6.49
CA ALA A 4 -21.10 6.74 -7.49
C ALA A 4 -20.31 5.41 -7.60
N ARG A 5 -20.14 4.91 -8.83
CA ARG A 5 -19.56 3.60 -9.13
C ARG A 5 -18.15 3.79 -9.64
N TYR A 6 -17.17 3.25 -8.92
CA TYR A 6 -15.74 3.39 -9.22
C TYR A 6 -15.16 2.09 -9.77
N PHE A 7 -14.36 2.22 -10.83
CA PHE A 7 -13.67 1.12 -11.50
C PHE A 7 -12.19 1.42 -11.60
N TYR A 8 -11.36 0.42 -11.34
CA TYR A 8 -9.92 0.55 -11.50
C TYR A 8 -9.52 0.23 -12.94
N VAL A 9 -8.98 1.22 -13.64
CA VAL A 9 -8.61 1.13 -15.05
C VAL A 9 -7.22 1.75 -15.22
N PRO A 10 -6.14 0.94 -15.14
CA PRO A 10 -4.81 1.43 -15.47
C PRO A 10 -4.79 2.05 -16.87
N ASN A 11 -4.11 3.18 -17.05
CA ASN A 11 -4.07 3.93 -18.31
C ASN A 11 -5.44 4.38 -18.83
N ALA A 12 -6.41 4.64 -17.96
CA ALA A 12 -7.78 4.99 -18.33
C ALA A 12 -7.88 6.07 -19.44
N ALA A 13 -6.93 7.03 -19.45
CA ALA A 13 -6.88 8.08 -20.46
C ALA A 13 -6.68 7.57 -21.90
N ASN A 14 -6.08 6.40 -22.09
CA ASN A 14 -5.74 5.82 -23.39
C ASN A 14 -6.58 4.59 -23.73
N GLU A 15 -7.47 4.17 -22.83
CA GLU A 15 -8.33 3.02 -22.99
C GLU A 15 -9.77 3.47 -23.29
N THR A 16 -10.53 2.62 -23.94
CA THR A 16 -11.95 2.86 -24.26
C THR A 16 -12.88 1.77 -23.74
N GLU A 17 -12.30 0.75 -23.08
CA GLU A 17 -13.02 -0.41 -22.57
C GLU A 17 -12.54 -0.74 -21.14
N LEU A 18 -13.47 -1.15 -20.28
CA LEU A 18 -13.13 -1.63 -18.94
C LEU A 18 -12.34 -2.95 -19.01
N PRO A 19 -11.33 -3.15 -18.14
CA PRO A 19 -10.71 -4.45 -17.95
C PRO A 19 -11.77 -5.54 -17.73
N GLN A 20 -11.52 -6.74 -18.20
CA GLN A 20 -12.52 -7.83 -18.22
C GLN A 20 -13.20 -8.08 -16.86
N GLU A 21 -12.42 -8.08 -15.75
CA GLU A 21 -12.97 -8.26 -14.38
C GLU A 21 -13.91 -7.09 -14.01
N GLU A 22 -13.52 -5.86 -14.34
CA GLU A 22 -14.32 -4.65 -14.09
C GLU A 22 -15.57 -4.60 -14.99
N ALA A 23 -15.45 -4.98 -16.25
CA ALA A 23 -16.59 -5.06 -17.19
C ALA A 23 -17.64 -6.08 -16.70
N MET A 24 -17.19 -7.26 -16.24
CA MET A 24 -18.10 -8.25 -15.66
C MET A 24 -18.80 -7.74 -14.40
N HIS A 25 -18.08 -7.02 -13.53
CA HIS A 25 -18.66 -6.41 -12.34
C HIS A 25 -19.69 -5.31 -12.72
N ALA A 26 -19.33 -4.43 -13.65
CA ALA A 26 -20.19 -3.36 -14.14
C ALA A 26 -21.51 -3.91 -14.73
N LEU A 27 -21.42 -4.92 -15.58
CA LEU A 27 -22.58 -5.44 -16.35
C LEU A 27 -23.44 -6.42 -15.54
N ARG A 28 -22.82 -7.36 -14.79
CA ARG A 28 -23.56 -8.44 -14.11
C ARG A 28 -24.02 -8.07 -12.71
N VAL A 29 -23.18 -7.34 -11.95
CA VAL A 29 -23.47 -6.97 -10.57
C VAL A 29 -24.18 -5.63 -10.51
N LEU A 30 -23.59 -4.60 -11.12
CA LEU A 30 -24.12 -3.23 -11.07
C LEU A 30 -25.15 -2.95 -12.17
N ARG A 31 -25.25 -3.83 -13.19
CA ARG A 31 -26.21 -3.77 -14.29
C ARG A 31 -26.20 -2.43 -15.04
N LEU A 32 -24.97 -1.94 -15.32
CA LEU A 32 -24.80 -0.72 -16.10
C LEU A 32 -25.29 -0.91 -17.53
N GLN A 33 -25.87 0.15 -18.07
CA GLN A 33 -26.39 0.23 -19.42
C GLN A 33 -25.73 1.39 -20.18
N SER A 34 -25.84 1.39 -21.50
CA SER A 34 -25.41 2.54 -22.31
C SER A 34 -26.11 3.82 -21.84
N GLY A 35 -25.32 4.90 -21.64
CA GLY A 35 -25.75 6.18 -21.07
C GLY A 35 -25.58 6.29 -19.55
N ASP A 36 -25.28 5.19 -18.82
CA ASP A 36 -25.01 5.29 -17.38
C ASP A 36 -23.63 5.94 -17.12
N GLU A 37 -23.59 6.78 -16.09
CA GLU A 37 -22.37 7.43 -15.62
C GLU A 37 -21.58 6.50 -14.70
N MET A 38 -20.27 6.56 -14.81
CA MET A 38 -19.32 5.88 -13.93
C MET A 38 -18.05 6.71 -13.72
N PHE A 39 -17.26 6.34 -12.70
CA PHE A 39 -15.96 6.93 -12.42
C PHE A 39 -14.86 5.88 -12.59
N LEU A 40 -13.80 6.27 -13.29
CA LEU A 40 -12.60 5.45 -13.43
C LEU A 40 -11.50 6.02 -12.54
N MET A 41 -10.60 5.17 -12.08
CA MET A 41 -9.40 5.55 -11.37
C MET A 41 -8.20 4.83 -11.99
N ASP A 42 -7.13 5.56 -12.30
CA ASP A 42 -5.93 4.99 -12.91
C ASP A 42 -4.96 4.37 -11.89
N GLY A 43 -5.08 4.75 -10.62
CA GLY A 43 -4.14 4.36 -9.57
C GLY A 43 -2.89 5.24 -9.50
N GLU A 44 -2.81 6.27 -10.34
CA GLU A 44 -1.69 7.20 -10.47
C GLU A 44 -2.06 8.64 -10.09
N GLY A 45 -3.25 8.83 -9.55
CA GLY A 45 -3.70 10.11 -9.01
C GLY A 45 -4.83 10.78 -9.79
N THR A 46 -5.45 10.11 -10.75
CA THR A 46 -6.52 10.73 -11.55
C THR A 46 -7.82 9.93 -11.47
N PHE A 47 -8.91 10.63 -11.26
CA PHE A 47 -10.25 10.14 -11.55
C PHE A 47 -10.69 10.62 -12.92
N TYR A 48 -11.54 9.81 -13.55
CA TYR A 48 -12.20 10.16 -14.81
C TYR A 48 -13.69 9.94 -14.67
N ARG A 49 -14.48 10.95 -14.96
CA ARG A 49 -15.93 10.79 -15.14
C ARG A 49 -16.17 10.33 -16.56
N ALA A 50 -16.83 9.20 -16.71
CA ALA A 50 -17.07 8.55 -17.99
C ALA A 50 -18.53 8.12 -18.12
N VAL A 51 -18.97 7.93 -19.37
CA VAL A 51 -20.29 7.41 -19.72
C VAL A 51 -20.11 6.10 -20.47
N VAL A 52 -20.91 5.10 -20.12
CA VAL A 52 -20.96 3.82 -20.83
C VAL A 52 -21.52 4.05 -22.23
N THR A 53 -20.76 3.70 -23.26
CA THR A 53 -21.20 3.79 -24.67
C THR A 53 -21.79 2.46 -25.15
N ILE A 54 -21.13 1.33 -24.83
CA ILE A 54 -21.59 -0.01 -25.18
C ILE A 54 -21.57 -0.90 -23.95
N ALA A 55 -22.72 -1.52 -23.65
CA ALA A 55 -22.89 -2.52 -22.59
C ALA A 55 -23.26 -3.87 -23.23
N ALA A 56 -22.24 -4.64 -23.62
CA ALA A 56 -22.41 -5.98 -24.18
C ALA A 56 -22.03 -7.06 -23.14
N THR A 57 -22.32 -8.33 -23.41
CA THR A 57 -22.23 -9.44 -22.42
C THR A 57 -20.90 -9.54 -21.66
N LYS A 58 -19.78 -9.13 -22.26
CA LYS A 58 -18.43 -9.17 -21.68
C LYS A 58 -17.64 -7.87 -21.90
N HIS A 59 -18.18 -6.95 -22.64
CA HIS A 59 -17.52 -5.73 -23.07
C HIS A 59 -18.31 -4.52 -22.57
N CYS A 60 -17.65 -3.67 -21.81
CA CYS A 60 -18.17 -2.40 -21.32
C CYS A 60 -17.27 -1.28 -21.83
N MET A 61 -17.71 -0.67 -22.93
CA MET A 61 -16.98 0.46 -23.52
C MET A 61 -17.45 1.77 -22.89
N TYR A 62 -16.57 2.74 -22.86
CA TYR A 62 -16.86 4.05 -22.27
C TYR A 62 -16.23 5.20 -23.08
N GLU A 63 -16.73 6.39 -22.79
CA GLU A 63 -16.18 7.65 -23.25
C GLU A 63 -15.93 8.56 -22.04
N ILE A 64 -14.70 9.08 -21.92
CA ILE A 64 -14.33 10.01 -20.86
C ILE A 64 -14.97 11.37 -21.16
N GLN A 65 -15.71 11.89 -20.19
CA GLN A 65 -16.35 13.21 -20.24
C GLN A 65 -15.53 14.28 -19.49
N GLU A 66 -14.78 13.86 -18.46
CA GLU A 66 -14.02 14.78 -17.61
C GLU A 66 -12.81 14.08 -17.00
N VAL A 67 -11.68 14.78 -17.00
CA VAL A 67 -10.43 14.35 -16.33
C VAL A 67 -10.31 15.13 -15.03
N MET A 68 -10.14 14.42 -13.92
CA MET A 68 -10.18 14.97 -12.55
C MET A 68 -8.89 14.60 -11.78
N PRO A 69 -7.74 15.30 -12.03
CA PRO A 69 -6.51 15.07 -11.28
C PRO A 69 -6.71 15.33 -9.78
N GLN A 70 -6.11 14.51 -8.96
CA GLN A 70 -6.21 14.59 -7.51
C GLN A 70 -4.86 14.86 -6.88
N GLU A 71 -4.86 15.62 -5.80
CA GLU A 71 -3.66 15.78 -4.99
C GLU A 71 -3.56 14.68 -3.93
N LYS A 72 -2.34 14.22 -3.66
CA LYS A 72 -2.05 13.33 -2.57
C LYS A 72 -2.34 14.01 -1.22
N THR A 73 -2.96 13.30 -0.29
CA THR A 73 -3.30 13.86 1.04
C THR A 73 -2.16 13.74 2.06
N TRP A 74 -1.02 13.19 1.66
CA TRP A 74 0.23 13.13 2.43
C TRP A 74 1.42 13.49 1.55
N HIS A 75 2.50 13.94 2.17
CA HIS A 75 3.73 14.33 1.49
C HIS A 75 4.73 13.16 1.42
N GLY A 76 5.70 13.27 0.49
CA GLY A 76 6.77 12.29 0.31
C GLY A 76 6.25 10.90 -0.07
N ASN A 77 7.10 9.88 0.12
CA ASN A 77 6.79 8.48 -0.10
C ASN A 77 6.78 7.71 1.23
N ILE A 78 5.71 6.96 1.49
CA ILE A 78 5.58 6.09 2.66
C ILE A 78 5.73 4.64 2.20
N HIS A 79 6.85 4.03 2.54
CA HIS A 79 7.19 2.65 2.21
C HIS A 79 7.21 1.77 3.46
N ILE A 80 6.47 0.67 3.44
CA ILE A 80 6.50 -0.35 4.48
C ILE A 80 7.16 -1.61 3.93
N ALA A 81 8.22 -2.06 4.59
CA ALA A 81 8.91 -3.30 4.28
C ALA A 81 8.70 -4.30 5.42
N MET A 82 7.80 -5.27 5.26
CA MET A 82 7.42 -6.18 6.33
C MET A 82 7.72 -7.65 6.01
N ALA A 83 8.08 -8.42 7.02
CA ALA A 83 8.07 -9.87 6.88
C ALA A 83 6.62 -10.37 6.83
N PRO A 84 6.24 -11.20 5.82
CA PRO A 84 4.88 -11.73 5.77
C PRO A 84 4.64 -12.69 6.93
N THR A 85 3.49 -12.56 7.59
CA THR A 85 3.10 -13.42 8.69
C THR A 85 2.82 -14.85 8.21
N LYS A 86 2.88 -15.83 9.13
CA LYS A 86 2.50 -17.22 8.86
C LYS A 86 1.08 -17.30 8.28
N MET A 87 0.14 -16.55 8.85
CA MET A 87 -1.27 -16.49 8.44
C MET A 87 -1.44 -15.39 7.40
N MET A 88 -1.71 -15.78 6.14
CA MET A 88 -1.85 -14.83 5.02
C MET A 88 -3.02 -13.88 5.15
N ASP A 89 -4.11 -14.30 5.76
CA ASP A 89 -5.28 -13.45 6.04
C ASP A 89 -4.93 -12.18 6.83
N ARG A 90 -3.90 -12.22 7.68
CA ARG A 90 -3.41 -11.05 8.41
C ARG A 90 -2.64 -10.09 7.51
N VAL A 91 -1.84 -10.61 6.57
CA VAL A 91 -1.15 -9.79 5.56
C VAL A 91 -2.17 -9.15 4.62
N GLU A 92 -3.20 -9.92 4.23
CA GLU A 92 -4.31 -9.45 3.40
C GLU A 92 -5.08 -8.33 4.11
N TRP A 93 -5.43 -8.52 5.39
CA TRP A 93 -6.07 -7.52 6.23
C TRP A 93 -5.21 -6.25 6.36
N PHE A 94 -3.90 -6.42 6.61
CA PHE A 94 -2.98 -5.28 6.65
C PHE A 94 -2.98 -4.51 5.32
N ALA A 95 -2.82 -5.20 4.19
CA ALA A 95 -2.78 -4.57 2.87
C ALA A 95 -4.06 -3.78 2.57
N GLU A 96 -5.23 -4.33 2.95
CA GLU A 96 -6.52 -3.65 2.85
C GLU A 96 -6.54 -2.38 3.70
N LYS A 97 -6.28 -2.49 5.01
CA LYS A 97 -6.42 -1.36 5.95
C LYS A 97 -5.34 -0.29 5.77
N ALA A 98 -4.12 -0.69 5.42
CA ALA A 98 -3.06 0.25 5.08
C ALA A 98 -3.42 1.07 3.83
N THR A 99 -4.02 0.44 2.81
CA THR A 99 -4.50 1.13 1.62
C THR A 99 -5.62 2.12 1.95
N GLU A 100 -6.55 1.77 2.84
CA GLU A 100 -7.59 2.68 3.32
C GLU A 100 -7.02 3.92 4.04
N ILE A 101 -5.94 3.76 4.83
CA ILE A 101 -5.25 4.87 5.51
C ILE A 101 -4.49 5.72 4.48
N GLY A 102 -3.67 5.08 3.64
CA GLY A 102 -2.87 5.70 2.59
C GLY A 102 -1.38 5.57 2.86
N PHE A 103 -0.69 4.96 1.92
CA PHE A 103 0.75 4.78 1.82
C PHE A 103 1.10 4.49 0.35
N ASP A 104 2.38 4.37 0.03
CA ASP A 104 2.81 4.33 -1.37
C ASP A 104 3.37 2.97 -1.79
N GLU A 105 4.04 2.26 -0.89
CA GLU A 105 4.80 1.08 -1.28
C GLU A 105 4.80 0.01 -0.17
N LEU A 106 4.59 -1.25 -0.58
CA LEU A 106 4.65 -2.42 0.27
C LEU A 106 5.68 -3.41 -0.27
N SER A 107 6.75 -3.64 0.49
CA SER A 107 7.75 -4.68 0.20
C SER A 107 7.67 -5.80 1.22
N PHE A 108 8.05 -7.01 0.78
CA PHE A 108 8.07 -8.18 1.66
C PHE A 108 9.50 -8.67 1.89
N LEU A 109 9.80 -8.99 3.16
CA LEU A 109 11.13 -9.39 3.62
C LEU A 109 11.15 -10.85 4.06
N ASN A 110 12.06 -11.64 3.52
CA ASN A 110 12.39 -12.96 4.05
C ASN A 110 13.55 -12.80 5.05
N CYS A 111 13.22 -12.74 6.34
CA CYS A 111 14.14 -12.57 7.46
C CYS A 111 14.53 -13.93 8.04
N LYS A 112 15.54 -13.95 8.92
CA LYS A 112 16.06 -15.17 9.57
C LYS A 112 14.97 -16.00 10.26
N PHE A 113 14.03 -15.34 10.94
CA PHE A 113 12.94 -15.98 11.68
C PHE A 113 11.60 -15.98 10.94
N SER A 114 11.57 -15.69 9.63
CA SER A 114 10.37 -15.77 8.83
C SER A 114 9.91 -17.21 8.69
N GLU A 115 8.68 -17.52 9.14
CA GLU A 115 8.05 -18.82 8.89
C GLU A 115 7.57 -18.95 7.43
N ARG A 116 7.14 -17.85 6.82
CA ARG A 116 6.68 -17.79 5.43
C ARG A 116 7.82 -17.36 4.50
N LYS A 117 8.23 -18.29 3.64
CA LYS A 117 9.34 -18.10 2.69
C LYS A 117 8.89 -17.94 1.24
N ASN A 118 7.59 -18.01 0.98
CA ASN A 118 7.00 -17.85 -0.34
C ASN A 118 5.75 -16.98 -0.25
N LEU A 119 5.61 -16.04 -1.17
CA LEU A 119 4.49 -15.11 -1.22
C LEU A 119 4.00 -14.94 -2.66
N ARG A 120 2.70 -15.05 -2.88
CA ARG A 120 2.06 -14.72 -4.15
C ARG A 120 1.44 -13.33 -4.07
N THR A 121 2.13 -12.33 -4.60
CA THR A 121 1.72 -10.92 -4.50
C THR A 121 0.51 -10.58 -5.38
N VAL A 122 0.22 -11.37 -6.42
CA VAL A 122 -0.95 -11.16 -7.30
C VAL A 122 -2.27 -11.08 -6.53
N ARG A 123 -2.45 -11.91 -5.50
CA ARG A 123 -3.67 -11.87 -4.66
C ARG A 123 -3.71 -10.61 -3.80
N LEU A 124 -2.57 -10.20 -3.25
CA LEU A 124 -2.46 -8.96 -2.46
C LEU A 124 -2.72 -7.72 -3.32
N ASP A 125 -2.23 -7.71 -4.56
CA ASP A 125 -2.50 -6.63 -5.49
C ASP A 125 -4.00 -6.48 -5.78
N LYS A 126 -4.74 -7.59 -5.95
CA LYS A 126 -6.21 -7.56 -6.08
C LYS A 126 -6.92 -7.01 -4.83
N ILE A 127 -6.40 -7.32 -3.63
CA ILE A 127 -6.94 -6.77 -2.37
C ILE A 127 -6.70 -5.26 -2.31
N VAL A 128 -5.49 -4.82 -2.66
CA VAL A 128 -5.16 -3.39 -2.74
C VAL A 128 -6.06 -2.68 -3.75
N VAL A 129 -6.28 -3.22 -4.95
CA VAL A 129 -7.23 -2.66 -5.93
C VAL A 129 -8.64 -2.55 -5.36
N SER A 130 -9.11 -3.59 -4.66
CA SER A 130 -10.44 -3.56 -4.02
C SER A 130 -10.52 -2.46 -2.95
N ALA A 131 -9.48 -2.33 -2.12
CA ALA A 131 -9.40 -1.30 -1.08
C ALA A 131 -9.31 0.12 -1.66
N VAL A 132 -8.55 0.31 -2.75
CA VAL A 132 -8.49 1.58 -3.51
C VAL A 132 -9.88 2.01 -3.98
N LYS A 133 -10.63 1.09 -4.59
CA LYS A 133 -12.00 1.35 -5.07
C LYS A 133 -12.94 1.70 -3.92
N GLN A 134 -12.93 0.90 -2.86
CA GLN A 134 -13.80 1.09 -1.70
C GLN A 134 -13.51 2.41 -0.97
N SER A 135 -12.23 2.75 -0.79
CA SER A 135 -11.79 3.98 -0.11
C SER A 135 -11.77 5.21 -1.02
N ARG A 136 -12.07 5.03 -2.32
CA ARG A 136 -12.05 6.10 -3.35
C ARG A 136 -10.73 6.86 -3.35
N LYS A 137 -9.62 6.11 -3.31
CA LYS A 137 -8.28 6.69 -3.41
C LYS A 137 -7.79 6.65 -4.85
N PRO A 138 -7.32 7.76 -5.42
CA PRO A 138 -6.78 7.77 -6.78
C PRO A 138 -5.37 7.19 -6.88
N TRP A 139 -4.69 6.99 -5.74
CA TRP A 139 -3.33 6.47 -5.63
C TRP A 139 -3.34 5.01 -5.19
N LYS A 140 -2.83 4.11 -6.03
CA LYS A 140 -2.69 2.68 -5.72
C LYS A 140 -1.28 2.41 -5.20
N PRO A 141 -1.12 1.84 -4.00
CA PRO A 141 0.19 1.41 -3.52
C PRO A 141 0.83 0.37 -4.44
N VAL A 142 2.16 0.46 -4.60
CA VAL A 142 2.96 -0.56 -5.29
C VAL A 142 3.15 -1.75 -4.35
N VAL A 143 2.91 -2.97 -4.85
CA VAL A 143 3.12 -4.22 -4.10
C VAL A 143 4.30 -4.97 -4.70
N ASN A 144 5.42 -4.99 -3.98
CA ASN A 144 6.67 -5.61 -4.42
C ASN A 144 6.71 -7.11 -4.08
N GLN A 145 7.59 -7.84 -4.76
CA GLN A 145 7.83 -9.25 -4.51
C GLN A 145 8.57 -9.46 -3.19
N LEU A 146 8.52 -10.70 -2.70
CA LEU A 146 9.32 -11.14 -1.56
C LEU A 146 10.81 -11.18 -1.95
N GLN A 147 11.63 -10.52 -1.14
CA GLN A 147 13.10 -10.53 -1.28
C GLN A 147 13.75 -10.88 0.05
N THR A 148 15.00 -11.30 0.03
CA THR A 148 15.74 -11.53 1.28
C THR A 148 16.06 -10.22 1.99
N PHE A 149 16.19 -10.25 3.31
CA PHE A 149 16.62 -9.10 4.09
C PHE A 149 17.95 -8.51 3.60
N LYS A 150 18.88 -9.40 3.18
CA LYS A 150 20.18 -9.00 2.63
C LYS A 150 20.05 -8.24 1.30
N GLU A 151 19.21 -8.71 0.39
CA GLU A 151 18.94 -8.03 -0.89
C GLU A 151 18.31 -6.66 -0.65
N PHE A 152 17.36 -6.58 0.30
CA PHE A 152 16.75 -5.31 0.68
C PHE A 152 17.80 -4.31 1.21
N LEU A 153 18.68 -4.74 2.11
CA LEU A 153 19.76 -3.90 2.62
C LEU A 153 20.77 -3.48 1.54
N ALA A 154 20.94 -4.27 0.50
CA ALA A 154 21.85 -3.94 -0.62
C ALA A 154 21.26 -2.88 -1.57
N THR A 155 19.95 -2.74 -1.60
CA THR A 155 19.24 -1.76 -2.42
C THR A 155 19.30 -0.38 -1.77
N PRO A 156 19.66 0.69 -2.50
CA PRO A 156 19.58 2.05 -1.98
C PRO A 156 18.12 2.46 -1.74
N HIS A 157 17.84 3.05 -0.60
CA HIS A 157 16.55 3.64 -0.26
C HIS A 157 16.69 5.16 -0.13
N LYS A 158 15.71 5.89 -0.66
CA LYS A 158 15.66 7.35 -0.51
C LYS A 158 15.12 7.72 0.87
N GLY A 159 15.55 8.89 1.34
CA GLY A 159 15.05 9.46 2.60
C GLY A 159 15.51 8.68 3.84
N HIS A 160 14.62 8.54 4.80
CA HIS A 160 14.92 7.97 6.11
C HIS A 160 14.44 6.53 6.23
N VAL A 161 15.28 5.66 6.73
CA VAL A 161 14.96 4.25 6.90
C VAL A 161 14.98 3.88 8.38
N PHE A 162 13.91 3.26 8.83
CA PHE A 162 13.67 2.86 10.21
C PHE A 162 13.52 1.35 10.32
N ILE A 163 14.02 0.76 11.42
CA ILE A 163 13.82 -0.64 11.75
C ILE A 163 13.16 -0.78 13.13
N ALA A 164 11.97 -1.38 13.17
CA ALA A 164 11.23 -1.65 14.39
C ALA A 164 11.63 -3.01 14.96
N HIS A 165 12.06 -3.06 16.22
CA HIS A 165 12.44 -4.29 16.92
C HIS A 165 12.20 -4.18 18.43
N CYS A 166 12.28 -5.31 19.16
CA CYS A 166 12.02 -5.38 20.61
C CYS A 166 13.29 -5.57 21.48
N TYR A 167 14.49 -5.52 20.93
CA TYR A 167 15.74 -5.70 21.68
C TYR A 167 16.05 -4.50 22.56
N ASP A 168 16.15 -4.70 23.88
CA ASP A 168 16.43 -3.64 24.85
C ASP A 168 17.90 -3.20 24.84
N GLU A 169 18.82 -4.05 24.38
CA GLU A 169 20.25 -3.76 24.24
C GLU A 169 20.59 -2.81 23.06
N VAL A 170 19.63 -2.50 22.19
CA VAL A 170 19.79 -1.52 21.12
C VAL A 170 18.87 -0.34 21.39
N GLU A 171 19.45 0.84 21.51
CA GLU A 171 18.70 2.07 21.76
C GLU A 171 17.67 2.30 20.65
N ARG A 172 16.45 2.65 21.05
CA ARG A 172 15.32 2.89 20.16
C ARG A 172 14.68 4.23 20.46
N THR A 173 14.25 4.90 19.42
CA THR A 173 13.48 6.14 19.54
C THR A 173 12.01 5.87 19.11
N ASP A 174 11.09 6.69 19.53
CA ASP A 174 9.68 6.58 19.12
C ASP A 174 9.52 7.04 17.68
N LEU A 175 8.91 6.19 16.81
CA LEU A 175 8.77 6.47 15.39
C LEU A 175 8.01 7.79 15.15
N TYR A 176 6.89 8.02 15.85
CA TYR A 176 6.09 9.22 15.61
C TYR A 176 6.84 10.49 15.96
N THR A 177 7.56 10.48 17.08
CA THR A 177 8.44 11.59 17.50
C THR A 177 9.51 11.87 16.46
N GLU A 178 10.14 10.83 15.89
CA GLU A 178 11.13 10.97 14.83
C GLU A 178 10.54 11.62 13.58
N LEU A 179 9.39 11.11 13.14
CA LEU A 179 8.72 11.60 11.94
C LEU A 179 8.31 13.07 12.02
N LEU A 180 7.93 13.54 13.22
CA LEU A 180 7.59 14.96 13.45
C LEU A 180 8.78 15.90 13.35
N GLN A 181 10.01 15.39 13.43
CA GLN A 181 11.24 16.18 13.29
C GLN A 181 11.75 16.26 11.85
N LEU A 182 11.22 15.42 10.96
CA LEU A 182 11.62 15.37 9.56
C LEU A 182 10.82 16.34 8.70
N PRO A 183 11.40 16.84 7.60
CA PRO A 183 10.64 17.51 6.56
C PRO A 183 9.49 16.62 6.06
N ALA A 184 8.31 17.21 5.88
CA ALA A 184 7.13 16.43 5.47
C ALA A 184 7.34 15.74 4.11
N ASP A 185 8.08 16.35 3.20
CA ASP A 185 8.33 15.83 1.84
C ASP A 185 9.40 14.73 1.76
N ASP A 186 10.13 14.47 2.85
CA ASP A 186 11.13 13.41 2.85
C ASP A 186 10.48 12.03 2.74
N ASP A 187 11.10 11.16 1.94
CA ASP A 187 10.67 9.76 1.83
C ASP A 187 11.04 8.98 3.10
N ILE A 188 10.17 8.06 3.48
CA ILE A 188 10.40 7.19 4.63
C ILE A 188 10.18 5.72 4.28
N THR A 189 11.00 4.86 4.86
CA THR A 189 10.84 3.41 4.82
C THR A 189 10.86 2.85 6.24
N VAL A 190 9.89 2.02 6.59
CA VAL A 190 9.82 1.36 7.91
C VAL A 190 9.85 -0.15 7.74
N LEU A 191 10.83 -0.80 8.37
CA LEU A 191 10.99 -2.25 8.38
C LEU A 191 10.30 -2.85 9.60
N ILE A 192 9.47 -3.89 9.35
CA ILE A 192 8.73 -4.63 10.38
C ILE A 192 9.10 -6.12 10.29
N GLY A 193 9.57 -6.69 11.37
CA GLY A 193 10.00 -8.08 11.45
C GLY A 193 8.88 -9.12 11.46
N PRO A 194 9.22 -10.41 11.35
CA PRO A 194 8.27 -11.52 11.49
C PRO A 194 7.78 -11.66 12.95
N GLU A 195 6.93 -12.65 13.23
CA GLU A 195 6.41 -12.92 14.57
C GLU A 195 7.52 -13.17 15.61
N GLY A 196 8.68 -13.68 15.17
CA GLY A 196 9.87 -13.90 16.00
C GLY A 196 10.84 -12.72 16.07
N ASP A 197 10.43 -11.55 15.57
CA ASP A 197 11.26 -10.36 15.39
C ASP A 197 12.38 -10.53 14.33
N PHE A 198 13.13 -9.49 14.04
CA PHE A 198 14.41 -9.61 13.35
C PHE A 198 15.41 -10.33 14.27
N SER A 199 16.40 -10.99 13.70
CA SER A 199 17.54 -11.42 14.52
C SER A 199 18.39 -10.22 14.92
N ILE A 200 19.09 -10.33 16.04
CA ILE A 200 19.99 -9.25 16.51
C ILE A 200 21.06 -8.91 15.45
N ASP A 201 21.50 -9.89 14.67
CA ASP A 201 22.46 -9.68 13.58
C ASP A 201 21.85 -8.85 12.44
N GLU A 202 20.57 -9.09 12.09
CA GLU A 202 19.84 -8.29 11.09
C GLU A 202 19.66 -6.84 11.57
N VAL A 203 19.31 -6.65 12.85
CA VAL A 203 19.22 -5.29 13.43
C VAL A 203 20.56 -4.59 13.38
N LYS A 204 21.66 -5.24 13.80
CA LYS A 204 23.01 -4.66 13.75
C LYS A 204 23.43 -4.31 12.32
N GLN A 205 23.12 -5.15 11.33
CA GLN A 205 23.40 -4.87 9.92
C GLN A 205 22.62 -3.65 9.42
N ALA A 206 21.34 -3.53 9.78
CA ALA A 206 20.51 -2.38 9.43
C ALA A 206 21.06 -1.07 10.04
N VAL A 207 21.41 -1.09 11.33
CA VAL A 207 22.01 0.06 12.03
C VAL A 207 23.35 0.44 11.39
N ALA A 208 24.20 -0.54 11.06
CA ALA A 208 25.48 -0.30 10.38
C ALA A 208 25.29 0.32 8.97
N LYS A 209 24.13 0.14 8.35
CA LYS A 209 23.75 0.80 7.10
C LYS A 209 23.16 2.21 7.31
N GLY A 210 23.03 2.67 8.55
CA GLY A 210 22.45 3.96 8.89
C GLY A 210 20.94 3.94 9.12
N TYR A 211 20.31 2.77 9.21
CA TYR A 211 18.89 2.67 9.55
C TYR A 211 18.70 2.99 11.04
N LYS A 212 17.68 3.75 11.35
CA LYS A 212 17.39 4.17 12.71
C LYS A 212 16.53 3.14 13.43
N SER A 213 16.97 2.68 14.59
CA SER A 213 16.18 1.78 15.45
C SER A 213 15.03 2.52 16.10
N ILE A 214 13.82 1.97 15.99
CA ILE A 214 12.61 2.62 16.51
C ILE A 214 11.73 1.64 17.29
N THR A 215 10.87 2.23 18.11
CA THR A 215 9.71 1.59 18.73
C THR A 215 8.41 2.18 18.22
N LEU A 216 7.34 1.39 18.27
CA LEU A 216 5.97 1.78 17.92
C LEU A 216 5.11 1.96 19.19
N GLY A 217 5.74 2.28 20.30
CA GLY A 217 5.13 2.41 21.63
C GLY A 217 5.49 1.25 22.57
N ASN A 218 4.88 1.26 23.76
CA ASN A 218 5.24 0.35 24.85
C ASN A 218 4.52 -1.02 24.80
N SER A 219 3.56 -1.19 23.90
CA SER A 219 2.79 -2.42 23.79
C SER A 219 3.45 -3.39 22.80
N ARG A 220 3.44 -4.68 23.13
CA ARG A 220 3.85 -5.72 22.20
C ARG A 220 2.78 -5.88 21.12
N LEU A 221 3.10 -5.47 19.90
CA LEU A 221 2.22 -5.56 18.75
C LEU A 221 2.49 -6.84 17.94
N ARG A 222 1.47 -7.38 17.29
CA ARG A 222 1.66 -8.38 16.25
C ARG A 222 2.23 -7.72 15.00
N THR A 223 2.90 -8.48 14.14
CA THR A 223 3.55 -7.99 12.92
C THR A 223 2.60 -7.13 12.06
N GLU A 224 1.40 -7.62 11.77
CA GLU A 224 0.40 -6.89 10.98
C GLU A 224 -0.08 -5.60 11.67
N THR A 225 -0.18 -5.63 13.01
CA THR A 225 -0.57 -4.45 13.79
C THR A 225 0.57 -3.43 13.85
N ALA A 226 1.81 -3.90 14.00
CA ALA A 226 3.00 -3.05 13.96
C ALA A 226 3.13 -2.33 12.61
N ALA A 227 2.95 -3.07 11.52
CA ALA A 227 2.96 -2.50 10.17
C ALA A 227 1.85 -1.46 9.97
N LEU A 228 0.62 -1.74 10.44
CA LEU A 228 -0.49 -0.79 10.33
C LEU A 228 -0.27 0.46 11.20
N MET A 229 0.30 0.29 12.40
CA MET A 229 0.66 1.41 13.27
C MET A 229 1.73 2.30 12.60
N ALA A 230 2.74 1.71 11.97
CA ALA A 230 3.76 2.46 11.23
C ALA A 230 3.14 3.26 10.07
N VAL A 231 2.21 2.67 9.30
CA VAL A 231 1.46 3.41 8.26
C VAL A 231 0.68 4.56 8.87
N ALA A 232 -0.05 4.32 9.97
CA ALA A 232 -0.87 5.35 10.60
C ALA A 232 -0.02 6.52 11.13
N MET A 233 1.09 6.23 11.83
CA MET A 233 2.03 7.25 12.32
C MET A 233 2.62 8.05 11.17
N ALA A 234 3.07 7.36 10.11
CA ALA A 234 3.65 8.01 8.93
C ALA A 234 2.64 8.91 8.21
N ASN A 235 1.44 8.39 7.93
CA ASN A 235 0.39 9.15 7.26
C ASN A 235 -0.03 10.38 8.09
N LEU A 236 -0.19 10.24 9.42
CA LEU A 236 -0.52 11.35 10.31
C LEU A 236 0.57 12.43 10.34
N ALA A 237 1.83 12.03 10.43
CA ALA A 237 2.96 12.97 10.48
C ALA A 237 3.18 13.71 9.14
N LYS A 238 2.75 13.10 8.03
CA LYS A 238 2.95 13.60 6.67
C LYS A 238 1.69 14.20 6.03
N ARG A 239 0.61 14.40 6.77
CA ARG A 239 -0.63 15.01 6.22
C ARG A 239 -0.39 16.43 5.73
N LYS A 240 -1.06 16.73 4.62
CA LYS A 240 -1.25 18.10 4.11
C LYS A 240 -2.33 18.84 4.90
#